data_d5ef783b997189b23d19dcb3e5efcb90
#
_entry.id   d5ef783b997189b23d19dcb3e5efcb90
#
_cell.length_a   1.000
_cell.length_b   1.000
_cell.length_c   1.000
_cell.angle_alpha   90.00
_cell.angle_beta   90.00
_cell.angle_gamma   90.00
#
_symmetry.space_group_name_H-M   'P 1'
#
loop_
_entity.id
_entity.type
_entity.pdbx_description
1 polymer ?
#
loop_
_entity_poly.entity_id
_entity_poly.type
_entity_poly.pdbx_seq_one_letter_code
_entity_poly.pdbx_strand_id
1 'polypeptide(L)'
;MSMPEHDLTPAIQLNTRGLRCPEPVMMLHQAIRKSKSGDIVEVFATDPSTSWDIPKFCTHLGHELLLQEEHLDANELKEYHYLIQKG
;
A
#
# COMPACT_ATOMS: atom_id res chain seq x y z
N MET A 1 6.75 -11.29 28.69
CA MET A 1 5.70 -10.97 27.87
C MET A 1 6.15 -10.79 26.45
N SER A 2 5.47 -11.34 25.58
CA SER A 2 5.94 -11.30 24.23
C SER A 2 5.40 -10.09 23.53
N MET A 3 6.26 -9.53 22.73
CA MET A 3 5.87 -8.54 21.82
C MET A 3 5.25 -9.17 20.64
N PRO A 4 4.27 -8.55 20.05
CA PRO A 4 3.81 -9.03 18.78
C PRO A 4 4.93 -8.85 17.80
N GLU A 5 5.45 -9.97 17.37
CA GLU A 5 6.55 -9.92 16.44
C GLU A 5 6.12 -9.43 15.09
N HIS A 6 4.84 -9.49 14.84
CA HIS A 6 4.31 -9.12 13.56
C HIS A 6 3.39 -7.96 13.69
N ASP A 7 3.89 -6.92 14.33
CA ASP A 7 3.10 -5.72 14.44
C ASP A 7 3.09 -5.05 13.07
N LEU A 8 2.02 -5.29 12.33
CA LEU A 8 1.84 -4.70 11.01
C LEU A 8 1.01 -3.43 11.08
N THR A 9 1.03 -2.77 12.22
CA THR A 9 0.30 -1.53 12.36
C THR A 9 0.88 -0.49 11.40
N PRO A 10 0.09 0.03 10.48
CA PRO A 10 0.61 1.01 9.53
C PRO A 10 0.95 2.32 10.20
N ALA A 11 2.07 2.89 9.82
CA ALA A 11 2.42 4.22 10.23
C ALA A 11 1.60 5.26 9.47
N ILE A 12 1.25 4.94 8.22
CA ILE A 12 0.47 5.83 7.37
C ILE A 12 -0.58 4.99 6.65
N GLN A 13 -1.79 5.52 6.56
CA GLN A 13 -2.86 4.91 5.78
C GLN A 13 -3.25 5.85 4.64
N LEU A 14 -3.28 5.31 3.43
CA LEU A 14 -3.63 6.08 2.25
C LEU A 14 -4.93 5.55 1.68
N ASN A 15 -5.89 6.45 1.54
CA ASN A 15 -7.15 6.11 0.89
C ASN A 15 -7.10 6.69 -0.52
N THR A 16 -6.81 5.83 -1.48
CA THR A 16 -6.74 6.25 -2.89
C THR A 16 -7.94 5.73 -3.67
N ARG A 17 -9.00 5.38 -2.97
CA ARG A 17 -10.23 4.94 -3.63
C ARG A 17 -10.74 6.04 -4.54
N GLY A 18 -11.16 5.65 -5.74
CA GLY A 18 -11.67 6.60 -6.70
C GLY A 18 -10.62 7.31 -7.53
N LEU A 19 -9.36 7.20 -7.15
CA LEU A 19 -8.27 7.82 -7.89
C LEU A 19 -7.74 6.87 -8.95
N ARG A 20 -7.22 7.44 -10.02
CA ARG A 20 -6.68 6.66 -11.13
C ARG A 20 -5.20 6.88 -11.26
N CYS A 21 -4.55 5.91 -11.92
CA CYS A 21 -3.14 6.02 -12.24
C CYS A 21 -2.87 7.36 -12.92
N PRO A 22 -1.82 8.08 -12.49
CA PRO A 22 -0.77 7.65 -11.56
C PRO A 22 -0.96 8.13 -10.14
N GLU A 23 -2.13 8.64 -9.78
CA GLU A 23 -2.33 9.27 -8.49
C GLU A 23 -2.07 8.36 -7.30
N PRO A 24 -2.55 7.10 -7.29
CA PRO A 24 -2.27 6.25 -6.13
C PRO A 24 -0.78 6.06 -5.89
N VAL A 25 -0.01 5.84 -6.94
CA VAL A 25 1.43 5.65 -6.79
C VAL A 25 2.12 6.95 -6.38
N MET A 26 1.63 8.07 -6.86
CA MET A 26 2.20 9.36 -6.47
C MET A 26 1.97 9.63 -4.98
N MET A 27 0.79 9.28 -4.48
CA MET A 27 0.51 9.42 -3.05
C MET A 27 1.39 8.47 -2.24
N LEU A 28 1.59 7.25 -2.74
CA LEU A 28 2.47 6.31 -2.07
C LEU A 28 3.90 6.84 -2.03
N HIS A 29 4.37 7.43 -3.11
CA HIS A 29 5.69 8.04 -3.16
C HIS A 29 5.87 9.07 -2.05
N GLN A 30 4.89 9.94 -1.90
CA GLN A 30 4.95 10.99 -0.89
C GLN A 30 4.95 10.40 0.52
N ALA A 31 4.11 9.39 0.76
CA ALA A 31 4.04 8.76 2.06
C ALA A 31 5.36 8.07 2.41
N ILE A 32 5.95 7.39 1.45
CA ILE A 32 7.21 6.70 1.67
C ILE A 32 8.31 7.69 1.99
N ARG A 33 8.32 8.85 1.34
CA ARG A 33 9.33 9.87 1.64
C ARG A 33 9.24 10.38 3.06
N LYS A 34 8.04 10.41 3.62
CA LYS A 34 7.84 10.88 4.98
C LYS A 34 8.06 9.79 6.00
N SER A 35 8.23 8.56 5.55
CA SER A 35 8.35 7.42 6.45
C SER A 35 9.82 7.13 6.75
N LYS A 36 10.01 6.33 7.80
CA LYS A 36 11.32 5.85 8.15
C LYS A 36 11.45 4.42 7.68
N SER A 37 12.70 3.99 7.52
CA SER A 37 13.00 2.61 7.18
C SER A 37 12.28 1.68 8.16
N GLY A 38 11.55 0.71 7.63
CA GLY A 38 10.78 -0.21 8.45
C GLY A 38 9.34 0.19 8.68
N ASP A 39 8.98 1.43 8.41
CA ASP A 39 7.59 1.86 8.55
C ASP A 39 6.71 1.20 7.49
N ILE A 40 5.45 0.97 7.86
CA ILE A 40 4.50 0.33 6.98
C ILE A 40 3.48 1.37 6.51
N VAL A 41 3.23 1.37 5.20
CA VAL A 41 2.22 2.22 4.59
C VAL A 41 1.11 1.32 4.07
N GLU A 42 -0.11 1.62 4.47
CA GLU A 42 -1.28 0.88 4.02
C GLU A 42 -1.97 1.67 2.92
N VAL A 43 -2.34 0.98 1.84
CA VAL A 43 -2.97 1.63 0.69
C VAL A 43 -4.26 0.90 0.34
N PHE A 44 -5.33 1.67 0.20
CA PHE A 44 -6.58 1.19 -0.35
C PHE A 44 -6.79 1.85 -1.69
N ALA A 45 -7.12 1.05 -2.72
CA ALA A 45 -7.24 1.56 -4.07
C ALA A 45 -8.39 0.87 -4.79
N THR A 46 -8.89 1.52 -5.84
CA THR A 46 -9.92 0.92 -6.69
C THR A 46 -9.45 0.84 -8.13
N ASP A 47 -8.33 1.45 -8.47
CA ASP A 47 -7.80 1.39 -9.83
C ASP A 47 -7.07 0.07 -10.05
N PRO A 48 -7.51 -0.74 -11.03
CA PRO A 48 -6.86 -2.04 -11.29
C PRO A 48 -5.38 -1.93 -11.60
N SER A 49 -4.93 -0.82 -12.16
CA SER A 49 -3.52 -0.68 -12.53
C SER A 49 -2.62 -0.67 -11.32
N THR A 50 -3.15 -0.40 -10.12
CA THR A 50 -2.32 -0.46 -8.91
C THR A 50 -1.78 -1.85 -8.67
N SER A 51 -2.45 -2.89 -9.19
CA SER A 51 -1.97 -4.26 -9.01
C SER A 51 -0.66 -4.52 -9.74
N TRP A 52 -0.31 -3.68 -10.70
CA TRP A 52 1.00 -3.73 -11.36
C TRP A 52 1.92 -2.65 -10.84
N ASP A 53 1.37 -1.46 -10.70
CA ASP A 53 2.20 -0.28 -10.42
C ASP A 53 2.81 -0.35 -9.03
N ILE A 54 2.04 -0.81 -8.04
CA ILE A 54 2.56 -0.83 -6.68
C ILE A 54 3.64 -1.89 -6.49
N PRO A 55 3.47 -3.13 -6.98
CA PRO A 55 4.57 -4.08 -6.91
C PRO A 55 5.82 -3.59 -7.64
N LYS A 56 5.63 -2.95 -8.79
CA LYS A 56 6.75 -2.42 -9.56
C LYS A 56 7.46 -1.32 -8.78
N PHE A 57 6.69 -0.43 -8.16
CA PHE A 57 7.24 0.61 -7.31
C PHE A 57 8.11 0.02 -6.20
N CYS A 58 7.60 -1.01 -5.52
CA CYS A 58 8.35 -1.64 -4.44
C CYS A 58 9.64 -2.27 -4.93
N THR A 59 9.58 -2.96 -6.06
CA THR A 59 10.76 -3.62 -6.62
C THR A 59 11.82 -2.60 -7.02
N HIS A 60 11.41 -1.54 -7.70
CA HIS A 60 12.37 -0.55 -8.20
C HIS A 60 13.03 0.25 -7.10
N LEU A 61 12.31 0.52 -6.03
CA LEU A 61 12.81 1.41 -4.98
C LEU A 61 13.27 0.66 -3.74
N GLY A 62 13.22 -0.66 -3.76
CA GLY A 62 13.77 -1.44 -2.66
C GLY A 62 12.88 -1.51 -1.43
N HIS A 63 11.58 -1.43 -1.61
CA HIS A 63 10.63 -1.59 -0.52
C HIS A 63 10.01 -2.97 -0.57
N GLU A 64 9.43 -3.40 0.54
CA GLU A 64 8.86 -4.73 0.61
C GLU A 64 7.34 -4.66 0.56
N LEU A 65 6.76 -5.44 -0.35
CA LEU A 65 5.30 -5.56 -0.45
C LEU A 65 4.87 -6.69 0.48
N LEU A 66 4.33 -6.33 1.63
CA LEU A 66 3.97 -7.30 2.65
C LEU A 66 2.61 -7.94 2.39
N LEU A 67 1.72 -7.22 1.75
CA LEU A 67 0.37 -7.70 1.50
C LEU A 67 -0.14 -7.13 0.19
N GLN A 68 -0.79 -7.97 -0.61
CA GLN A 68 -1.48 -7.53 -1.80
C GLN A 68 -2.73 -8.37 -1.93
N GLU A 69 -3.88 -7.74 -1.72
CA GLU A 69 -5.16 -8.44 -1.74
C GLU A 69 -6.17 -7.70 -2.60
N GLU A 70 -7.10 -8.47 -3.14
CA GLU A 70 -8.25 -7.94 -3.85
C GLU A 70 -9.50 -8.47 -3.18
N HIS A 71 -10.51 -7.63 -3.06
CA HIS A 71 -11.79 -8.08 -2.55
C HIS A 71 -12.89 -7.19 -3.13
N LEU A 72 -14.12 -7.60 -2.94
CA LEU A 72 -15.26 -6.83 -3.40
C LEU A 72 -15.81 -6.02 -2.23
N ASP A 73 -16.15 -4.76 -2.51
CA ASP A 73 -16.77 -3.95 -1.47
C ASP A 73 -18.28 -4.25 -1.42
N ALA A 74 -19.01 -3.48 -0.63
CA ALA A 74 -20.43 -3.71 -0.42
C ALA A 74 -21.24 -3.59 -1.70
N ASN A 75 -20.73 -2.87 -2.69
CA ASN A 75 -21.38 -2.69 -3.97
C ASN A 75 -20.83 -3.61 -5.04
N GLU A 76 -20.05 -4.62 -4.63
CA GLU A 76 -19.44 -5.59 -5.54
C GLU A 76 -18.44 -4.97 -6.48
N LEU A 77 -17.85 -3.84 -6.10
CA LEU A 77 -16.78 -3.23 -6.83
C LEU A 77 -15.45 -3.71 -6.28
N LYS A 78 -14.50 -3.95 -7.17
CA LYS A 78 -13.21 -4.49 -6.76
C LYS A 78 -12.41 -3.44 -6.02
N GLU A 79 -11.83 -3.85 -4.90
CA GLU A 79 -10.99 -2.99 -4.09
C GLU A 79 -9.67 -3.70 -3.85
N TYR A 80 -8.59 -2.91 -3.85
CA TYR A 80 -7.24 -3.43 -3.69
C TYR A 80 -6.65 -2.91 -2.40
N HIS A 81 -5.96 -3.79 -1.69
CA HIS A 81 -5.39 -3.47 -0.39
C HIS A 81 -3.94 -3.89 -0.36
N TYR A 82 -3.08 -2.98 0.06
CA TYR A 82 -1.63 -3.22 0.07
C TYR A 82 -1.03 -2.79 1.39
N LEU A 83 -0.01 -3.53 1.82
CA LEU A 83 0.86 -3.11 2.92
C LEU A 83 2.27 -3.10 2.37
N ILE A 84 2.93 -1.96 2.48
CA ILE A 84 4.28 -1.76 1.95
C ILE A 84 5.19 -1.33 3.10
N GLN A 85 6.31 -2.02 3.26
CA GLN A 85 7.29 -1.66 4.27
C GLN A 85 8.45 -0.95 3.61
N LYS A 86 8.76 0.24 4.12
CA LYS A 86 9.86 1.02 3.56
C LYS A 86 11.18 0.33 3.83
N GLY A 87 11.96 0.19 2.79
CA GLY A 87 13.28 -0.40 2.89
C GLY A 87 14.35 0.51 3.47
#